data_2c04bf51f3baa93f0055209ee5a8f89f
#
_entry.id   2c04bf51f3baa93f0055209ee5a8f89f
#
_cell.length_a   1.000
_cell.length_b   1.000
_cell.length_c   1.000
_cell.angle_alpha   90.00
_cell.angle_beta   90.00
_cell.angle_gamma   90.00
#
_symmetry.space_group_name_H-M   'P 1'
#
loop_
_entity.id
_entity.type
_entity.pdbx_description
1 polymer ?
#
loop_
_entity_poly.entity_id
_entity_poly.type
_entity_poly.pdbx_seq_one_letter_code
_entity_poly.pdbx_strand_id
1 'polypeptide(L)'
;MKRIFTIAILFFFVLNASAQQNNNFTIAFGSCNRQNLPQPLWDIIGADKPNLWIWLGDNIYGDTDDMTIMKGKYDLQLSNEGYKKFIANTKVIGTWDDHDFGRNDAGIGYPHKKESQQLALDFFNVSKESPLRKIEGLYSANTFKVGSKAVKVILLDGRYHRDTLLKDGDKKYIQNTSGDILGNVQWKWLKKELKSKADAYIIGSGIQILSSEHPYEKWANFPAARKRLLDLLVKTKVKGAILLSGDRHIGEFSKMDVKGLKFPLYEVTSSGLTHSATNNTNEKNQYRVGPLVNQKHYGLLNFSNNGDNLSVKIQLKGSETQIYHTEEITF
;
A
#
# COMPACT_ATOMS: atom_id res chain seq x y z
N MET A 1 38.28 18.30 -70.46
CA MET A 1 38.22 17.38 -69.28
C MET A 1 37.05 17.84 -68.43
N LYS A 2 35.90 17.16 -68.50
CA LYS A 2 34.72 17.45 -67.69
C LYS A 2 34.78 16.54 -66.42
N ARG A 3 34.83 17.13 -65.22
CA ARG A 3 34.74 16.39 -63.94
C ARG A 3 33.28 16.20 -63.59
N ILE A 4 32.85 14.95 -63.50
CA ILE A 4 31.53 14.55 -62.96
C ILE A 4 31.67 14.41 -61.48
N PHE A 5 30.90 15.22 -60.70
CA PHE A 5 30.76 15.07 -59.26
C PHE A 5 29.56 14.15 -59.00
N THR A 6 29.83 12.97 -58.45
CA THR A 6 28.80 12.04 -57.99
C THR A 6 28.46 12.39 -56.53
N ILE A 7 27.24 12.89 -56.31
CA ILE A 7 26.70 13.14 -54.94
C ILE A 7 26.10 11.83 -54.47
N ALA A 8 26.71 11.23 -53.43
CA ALA A 8 26.16 10.09 -52.74
C ALA A 8 25.15 10.59 -51.67
N ILE A 9 23.86 10.31 -51.88
CA ILE A 9 22.82 10.61 -50.92
C ILE A 9 22.78 9.44 -49.93
N LEU A 10 23.27 9.66 -48.69
CA LEU A 10 23.10 8.72 -47.56
C LEU A 10 21.67 8.83 -47.01
N PHE A 11 20.85 7.82 -47.24
CA PHE A 11 19.57 7.64 -46.55
C PHE A 11 19.82 7.16 -45.16
N PHE A 12 19.63 8.03 -44.13
CA PHE A 12 19.56 7.63 -42.77
C PHE A 12 18.17 7.01 -42.47
N PHE A 13 18.11 5.69 -42.39
CA PHE A 13 16.95 5.01 -41.81
C PHE A 13 16.96 5.23 -40.30
N VAL A 14 16.12 6.14 -39.80
CA VAL A 14 15.82 6.26 -38.37
C VAL A 14 14.91 5.08 -38.03
N LEU A 15 15.49 4.03 -37.48
CA LEU A 15 14.74 2.95 -36.83
C LEU A 15 14.08 3.53 -35.55
N ASN A 16 12.81 3.90 -35.68
CA ASN A 16 11.98 4.17 -34.55
C ASN A 16 11.76 2.85 -33.79
N ALA A 17 12.63 2.51 -32.83
CA ALA A 17 12.36 1.49 -31.87
C ALA A 17 11.22 2.00 -30.97
N SER A 18 9.98 1.72 -31.34
CA SER A 18 8.85 1.88 -30.43
C SER A 18 9.07 0.90 -29.28
N ALA A 19 9.45 1.42 -28.11
CA ALA A 19 9.47 0.64 -26.88
C ALA A 19 8.08 0.00 -26.72
N GLN A 20 8.03 -1.33 -26.78
CA GLN A 20 6.79 -2.07 -26.62
C GLN A 20 6.18 -1.69 -25.28
N GLN A 21 5.09 -0.94 -25.29
CA GLN A 21 4.39 -0.55 -24.08
C GLN A 21 3.83 -1.80 -23.42
N ASN A 22 4.30 -2.10 -22.20
CA ASN A 22 3.76 -3.23 -21.43
C ASN A 22 2.33 -2.87 -20.99
N ASN A 23 1.35 -3.59 -21.53
CA ASN A 23 -0.07 -3.41 -21.23
C ASN A 23 -0.49 -4.05 -19.91
N ASN A 24 0.42 -4.72 -19.21
CA ASN A 24 0.17 -5.37 -17.93
C ASN A 24 1.07 -4.80 -16.84
N PHE A 25 0.55 -4.71 -15.63
CA PHE A 25 1.30 -4.30 -14.44
C PHE A 25 0.76 -5.01 -13.21
N THR A 26 1.62 -5.74 -12.53
CA THR A 26 1.26 -6.52 -11.35
C THR A 26 1.81 -5.89 -10.09
N ILE A 27 0.94 -5.67 -9.10
CA ILE A 27 1.27 -5.19 -7.77
C ILE A 27 0.96 -6.33 -6.80
N ALA A 28 1.95 -6.75 -6.00
CA ALA A 28 1.71 -7.59 -4.83
C ALA A 28 1.81 -6.71 -3.56
N PHE A 29 1.08 -7.06 -2.51
CA PHE A 29 1.06 -6.28 -1.27
C PHE A 29 0.74 -7.15 -0.06
N GLY A 30 1.16 -6.69 1.12
CA GLY A 30 0.89 -7.36 2.38
C GLY A 30 1.44 -6.60 3.57
N SER A 31 1.16 -7.13 4.76
CA SER A 31 1.56 -6.61 6.07
C SER A 31 1.62 -7.73 7.12
N CYS A 32 1.96 -7.37 8.35
CA CYS A 32 2.03 -8.26 9.51
C CYS A 32 3.04 -9.39 9.31
N ASN A 33 4.29 -8.95 9.16
CA ASN A 33 5.44 -9.80 8.94
C ASN A 33 6.37 -9.83 10.16
N ARG A 34 6.26 -10.85 11.00
CA ARG A 34 7.23 -11.08 12.08
C ARG A 34 8.54 -11.60 11.49
N GLN A 35 9.56 -10.74 11.52
CA GLN A 35 10.87 -10.98 10.91
C GLN A 35 11.61 -12.22 11.43
N ASN A 36 11.25 -12.68 12.63
CA ASN A 36 11.84 -13.86 13.29
C ASN A 36 11.04 -15.16 13.09
N LEU A 37 9.93 -15.12 12.36
CA LEU A 37 9.16 -16.30 12.02
C LEU A 37 9.49 -16.81 10.61
N PRO A 38 9.18 -18.08 10.29
CA PRO A 38 9.27 -18.61 8.93
C PRO A 38 8.42 -17.80 7.95
N GLN A 39 8.98 -17.43 6.81
CA GLN A 39 8.37 -16.59 5.79
C GLN A 39 8.18 -17.34 4.45
N PRO A 40 7.29 -18.33 4.37
CA PRO A 40 7.21 -19.24 3.22
C PRO A 40 6.61 -18.61 1.97
N LEU A 41 6.00 -17.42 2.08
CA LEU A 41 5.26 -16.81 0.95
C LEU A 41 6.16 -16.11 -0.07
N TRP A 42 7.43 -15.78 0.25
CA TRP A 42 8.27 -14.99 -0.67
C TRP A 42 8.54 -15.66 -2.02
N ASP A 43 8.79 -16.96 -2.04
CA ASP A 43 8.97 -17.68 -3.31
C ASP A 43 7.68 -17.74 -4.13
N ILE A 44 6.52 -17.87 -3.45
CA ILE A 44 5.19 -17.90 -4.08
C ILE A 44 4.85 -16.53 -4.66
N ILE A 45 5.07 -15.46 -3.89
CA ILE A 45 4.89 -14.07 -4.35
C ILE A 45 5.82 -13.79 -5.55
N GLY A 46 7.06 -14.25 -5.46
CA GLY A 46 8.03 -14.10 -6.54
C GLY A 46 7.64 -14.84 -7.82
N ALA A 47 6.96 -15.97 -7.72
CA ALA A 47 6.46 -16.74 -8.86
C ALA A 47 5.34 -15.98 -9.64
N ASP A 48 4.59 -15.10 -8.99
CA ASP A 48 3.64 -14.20 -9.64
C ASP A 48 4.32 -13.03 -10.40
N LYS A 49 5.64 -12.88 -10.29
CA LYS A 49 6.47 -11.88 -10.97
C LYS A 49 5.93 -10.45 -10.85
N PRO A 50 5.64 -9.95 -9.63
CA PRO A 50 5.11 -8.61 -9.47
C PRO A 50 6.13 -7.57 -9.90
N ASN A 51 5.65 -6.51 -10.57
CA ASN A 51 6.45 -5.34 -10.92
C ASN A 51 6.72 -4.46 -9.69
N LEU A 52 5.82 -4.56 -8.70
CA LEU A 52 5.85 -3.75 -7.49
C LEU A 52 5.38 -4.58 -6.29
N TRP A 53 6.12 -4.48 -5.18
CA TRP A 53 5.67 -4.89 -3.86
C TRP A 53 5.32 -3.67 -3.02
N ILE A 54 4.18 -3.71 -2.33
CA ILE A 54 3.76 -2.68 -1.40
C ILE A 54 3.68 -3.25 0.01
N TRP A 55 4.49 -2.72 0.91
CA TRP A 55 4.35 -2.93 2.33
C TRP A 55 3.27 -2.01 2.90
N LEU A 56 2.36 -2.56 3.71
CA LEU A 56 1.26 -1.84 4.34
C LEU A 56 1.40 -1.74 5.87
N GLY A 57 2.65 -1.72 6.34
CA GLY A 57 2.94 -1.65 7.77
C GLY A 57 3.14 -3.02 8.43
N ASP A 58 3.59 -2.99 9.69
CA ASP A 58 4.05 -4.18 10.41
C ASP A 58 5.05 -4.99 9.58
N ASN A 59 5.93 -4.26 8.90
CA ASN A 59 6.97 -4.81 8.06
C ASN A 59 7.98 -5.61 8.91
N ILE A 60 8.10 -5.18 10.15
CA ILE A 60 8.75 -5.84 11.29
C ILE A 60 7.94 -5.57 12.55
N TYR A 61 8.15 -6.37 13.59
CA TYR A 61 7.63 -6.13 14.94
C TYR A 61 8.74 -5.53 15.81
N GLY A 62 8.87 -4.21 15.72
CA GLY A 62 9.86 -3.41 16.42
C GLY A 62 9.59 -3.38 17.91
N ASP A 63 8.45 -2.84 18.33
CA ASP A 63 7.95 -2.76 19.72
C ASP A 63 9.03 -2.33 20.71
N THR A 64 9.77 -1.26 20.40
CA THR A 64 10.91 -0.80 21.20
C THR A 64 11.14 0.70 21.03
N ASP A 65 11.69 1.32 22.08
CA ASP A 65 12.22 2.70 22.01
C ASP A 65 13.73 2.72 21.74
N ASP A 66 14.39 1.56 21.74
CA ASP A 66 15.80 1.44 21.38
C ASP A 66 15.95 1.31 19.85
N MET A 67 16.46 2.35 19.25
CA MET A 67 16.63 2.40 17.79
C MET A 67 17.72 1.43 17.29
N THR A 68 18.63 0.97 18.15
CA THR A 68 19.59 -0.08 17.80
C THR A 68 18.88 -1.43 17.66
N ILE A 69 17.97 -1.74 18.58
CA ILE A 69 17.13 -2.93 18.52
C ILE A 69 16.19 -2.85 17.30
N MET A 70 15.55 -1.69 17.07
CA MET A 70 14.69 -1.47 15.92
C MET A 70 15.45 -1.73 14.61
N LYS A 71 16.64 -1.14 14.47
CA LYS A 71 17.50 -1.34 13.31
C LYS A 71 17.86 -2.83 13.13
N GLY A 72 18.27 -3.51 14.21
CA GLY A 72 18.59 -4.94 14.16
C GLY A 72 17.42 -5.81 13.66
N LYS A 73 16.19 -5.45 13.98
CA LYS A 73 14.99 -6.15 13.49
C LYS A 73 14.74 -5.89 11.99
N TYR A 74 14.96 -4.68 11.50
CA TYR A 74 14.97 -4.39 10.06
C TYR A 74 16.08 -5.14 9.33
N ASP A 75 17.31 -5.16 9.90
CA ASP A 75 18.45 -5.91 9.33
C ASP A 75 18.14 -7.41 9.26
N LEU A 76 17.46 -7.98 10.27
CA LEU A 76 17.02 -9.37 10.27
C LEU A 76 16.04 -9.65 9.12
N GLN A 77 15.07 -8.76 8.88
CA GLN A 77 14.16 -8.89 7.74
C GLN A 77 14.91 -8.82 6.40
N LEU A 78 15.83 -7.88 6.26
CA LEU A 78 16.65 -7.74 5.03
C LEU A 78 17.59 -8.94 4.81
N SER A 79 17.96 -9.67 5.87
CA SER A 79 18.79 -10.88 5.79
C SER A 79 18.02 -12.15 5.43
N ASN A 80 16.67 -12.13 5.49
CA ASN A 80 15.86 -13.30 5.11
C ASN A 80 16.10 -13.66 3.65
N GLU A 81 16.56 -14.89 3.38
CA GLU A 81 17.00 -15.30 2.03
C GLU A 81 15.86 -15.25 0.99
N GLY A 82 14.64 -15.64 1.35
CA GLY A 82 13.48 -15.55 0.46
C GLY A 82 13.15 -14.11 0.10
N TYR A 83 13.09 -13.23 1.11
CA TYR A 83 12.87 -11.79 0.91
C TYR A 83 13.97 -11.13 0.08
N LYS A 84 15.23 -11.42 0.39
CA LYS A 84 16.39 -10.90 -0.32
C LYS A 84 16.41 -11.28 -1.80
N LYS A 85 16.10 -12.54 -2.11
CA LYS A 85 15.92 -13.03 -3.49
C LYS A 85 14.78 -12.32 -4.20
N PHE A 86 13.66 -12.11 -3.49
CA PHE A 86 12.47 -11.45 -4.01
C PHE A 86 12.76 -9.98 -4.38
N ILE A 87 13.34 -9.18 -3.47
CA ILE A 87 13.60 -7.75 -3.70
C ILE A 87 14.71 -7.48 -4.72
N ALA A 88 15.54 -8.46 -5.03
CA ALA A 88 16.56 -8.33 -6.09
C ALA A 88 15.93 -8.10 -7.48
N ASN A 89 14.67 -8.53 -7.69
CA ASN A 89 13.97 -8.47 -8.98
C ASN A 89 12.64 -7.71 -8.91
N THR A 90 12.26 -7.19 -7.74
CA THR A 90 10.97 -6.53 -7.54
C THR A 90 11.18 -5.16 -6.89
N LYS A 91 10.61 -4.12 -7.48
CA LYS A 91 10.59 -2.79 -6.86
C LYS A 91 9.76 -2.84 -5.57
N VAL A 92 10.30 -2.27 -4.50
CA VAL A 92 9.63 -2.21 -3.19
C VAL A 92 9.33 -0.78 -2.82
N ILE A 93 8.10 -0.53 -2.37
CA ILE A 93 7.69 0.71 -1.68
C ILE A 93 6.85 0.31 -0.47
N GLY A 94 6.62 1.22 0.46
CA GLY A 94 5.79 0.89 1.61
C GLY A 94 5.49 2.08 2.49
N THR A 95 4.64 1.82 3.45
CA THR A 95 4.39 2.62 4.63
C THR A 95 4.63 1.75 5.87
N TRP A 96 4.51 2.32 7.02
CA TRP A 96 4.57 1.63 8.30
C TRP A 96 3.20 1.48 8.94
N ASP A 97 3.15 0.67 10.01
CA ASP A 97 2.07 0.69 10.98
C ASP A 97 2.67 0.78 12.39
N ASP A 98 1.96 0.43 13.44
CA ASP A 98 2.36 0.73 14.82
C ASP A 98 3.60 -0.05 15.30
N HIS A 99 3.72 -1.32 14.93
CA HIS A 99 4.84 -2.15 15.36
C HIS A 99 6.20 -1.73 14.76
N ASP A 100 6.23 -1.27 13.53
CA ASP A 100 7.45 -0.75 12.91
C ASP A 100 7.60 0.77 13.02
N PHE A 101 6.54 1.49 13.41
CA PHE A 101 6.63 2.88 13.87
C PHE A 101 7.25 2.99 15.25
N GLY A 102 6.92 2.07 16.17
CA GLY A 102 7.49 2.08 17.50
C GLY A 102 6.90 1.09 18.49
N ARG A 103 5.62 1.24 18.80
CA ARG A 103 4.90 0.42 19.78
C ARG A 103 3.46 0.20 19.36
N ASN A 104 2.87 -0.90 19.79
CA ASN A 104 1.45 -1.19 19.57
C ASN A 104 0.56 0.02 19.83
N ASP A 105 -0.29 0.35 18.86
CA ASP A 105 -1.20 1.50 18.84
C ASP A 105 -0.53 2.88 19.01
N ALA A 106 0.78 3.00 18.78
CA ALA A 106 1.47 4.29 18.88
C ALA A 106 1.03 5.28 17.80
N GLY A 107 1.07 6.55 18.13
CA GLY A 107 0.70 7.67 17.27
C GLY A 107 1.51 8.93 17.61
N ILE A 108 0.89 10.10 17.51
CA ILE A 108 1.53 11.41 17.65
C ILE A 108 2.44 11.56 18.88
N GLY A 109 2.09 10.89 19.98
CA GLY A 109 2.84 10.93 21.24
C GLY A 109 4.10 10.07 21.28
N TYR A 110 4.41 9.29 20.25
CA TYR A 110 5.61 8.45 20.26
C TYR A 110 6.88 9.30 20.14
N PRO A 111 7.84 9.20 21.12
CA PRO A 111 8.95 10.14 21.19
C PRO A 111 10.02 9.94 20.11
N HIS A 112 10.22 8.69 19.64
CA HIS A 112 11.29 8.33 18.69
C HIS A 112 10.83 8.26 17.23
N LYS A 113 9.70 8.88 16.89
CA LYS A 113 9.10 8.81 15.55
C LYS A 113 9.99 9.32 14.43
N LYS A 114 10.89 10.28 14.70
CA LYS A 114 11.83 10.82 13.69
C LYS A 114 12.92 9.79 13.37
N GLU A 115 13.45 9.17 14.38
CA GLU A 115 14.47 8.14 14.27
C GLU A 115 13.91 6.88 13.59
N SER A 116 12.73 6.43 14.01
CA SER A 116 12.00 5.31 13.38
C SER A 116 11.77 5.57 11.89
N GLN A 117 11.40 6.82 11.52
CA GLN A 117 11.22 7.20 10.11
C GLN A 117 12.51 7.02 9.31
N GLN A 118 13.67 7.39 9.85
CA GLN A 118 14.93 7.21 9.14
C GLN A 118 15.27 5.73 8.93
N LEU A 119 15.01 4.89 9.93
CA LEU A 119 15.22 3.44 9.82
C LEU A 119 14.27 2.80 8.80
N ALA A 120 13.00 3.18 8.80
CA ALA A 120 12.04 2.71 7.80
C ALA A 120 12.43 3.15 6.37
N LEU A 121 12.88 4.39 6.20
CA LEU A 121 13.38 4.88 4.90
C LEU A 121 14.66 4.14 4.46
N ASP A 122 15.53 3.74 5.39
CA ASP A 122 16.69 2.89 5.09
C ASP A 122 16.24 1.49 4.65
N PHE A 123 15.27 0.91 5.34
CA PHE A 123 14.68 -0.38 4.97
C PHE A 123 14.08 -0.37 3.56
N PHE A 124 13.42 0.71 3.15
CA PHE A 124 12.91 0.90 1.80
C PHE A 124 13.97 1.35 0.78
N ASN A 125 15.25 1.36 1.16
CA ASN A 125 16.36 1.78 0.32
C ASN A 125 16.16 3.18 -0.30
N VAL A 126 15.57 4.10 0.45
CA VAL A 126 15.41 5.51 0.05
C VAL A 126 16.74 6.23 0.17
N SER A 127 17.18 6.90 -0.91
CA SER A 127 18.45 7.67 -0.92
C SER A 127 18.57 8.61 0.28
N LYS A 128 19.78 8.78 0.80
CA LYS A 128 20.08 9.69 1.92
C LYS A 128 19.79 11.16 1.56
N GLU A 129 19.86 11.51 0.28
CA GLU A 129 19.58 12.86 -0.25
C GLU A 129 18.08 13.09 -0.54
N SER A 130 17.26 12.07 -0.42
CA SER A 130 15.84 12.14 -0.74
C SER A 130 15.12 13.19 0.12
N PRO A 131 14.27 14.05 -0.49
CA PRO A 131 13.45 14.99 0.25
C PRO A 131 12.45 14.30 1.21
N LEU A 132 12.13 13.02 1.01
CA LEU A 132 11.28 12.23 1.90
C LEU A 132 11.87 12.15 3.32
N ARG A 133 13.19 12.27 3.48
CA ARG A 133 13.86 12.25 4.80
C ARG A 133 13.68 13.53 5.60
N LYS A 134 13.19 14.60 4.96
CA LYS A 134 13.02 15.94 5.56
C LYS A 134 11.56 16.27 5.88
N ILE A 135 10.60 15.46 5.40
CA ILE A 135 9.19 15.61 5.74
C ILE A 135 8.85 14.83 7.01
N GLU A 136 7.82 15.24 7.71
CA GLU A 136 7.30 14.53 8.89
C GLU A 136 6.30 13.47 8.46
N GLY A 137 6.68 12.20 8.61
CA GLY A 137 5.88 11.03 8.26
C GLY A 137 6.40 10.23 7.07
N LEU A 138 5.91 9.02 6.94
CA LEU A 138 6.28 8.03 5.93
C LEU A 138 5.16 7.87 4.89
N TYR A 139 4.96 8.91 4.08
CA TYR A 139 3.96 8.90 3.01
C TYR A 139 4.59 9.24 1.65
N SER A 140 4.06 8.64 0.59
CA SER A 140 4.62 8.80 -0.76
C SER A 140 3.58 8.59 -1.85
N ALA A 141 3.87 9.08 -3.05
CA ALA A 141 3.08 8.82 -4.25
C ALA A 141 3.98 8.45 -5.42
N ASN A 142 3.59 7.41 -6.15
CA ASN A 142 4.28 6.92 -7.32
C ASN A 142 3.28 6.69 -8.45
N THR A 143 3.66 7.01 -9.68
CA THR A 143 2.81 6.75 -10.85
C THR A 143 3.48 5.73 -11.76
N PHE A 144 2.73 4.71 -12.14
CA PHE A 144 3.16 3.62 -13.00
C PHE A 144 2.36 3.62 -14.30
N LYS A 145 3.00 3.24 -15.38
CA LYS A 145 2.36 3.10 -16.69
C LYS A 145 1.88 1.66 -16.92
N VAL A 146 0.69 1.55 -17.49
CA VAL A 146 0.09 0.29 -17.96
C VAL A 146 -0.35 0.55 -19.39
N GLY A 147 0.57 0.36 -20.34
CA GLY A 147 0.40 0.85 -21.69
C GLY A 147 0.20 2.38 -21.71
N SER A 148 -0.88 2.85 -22.31
CA SER A 148 -1.26 4.28 -22.37
C SER A 148 -1.90 4.80 -21.07
N LYS A 149 -2.27 3.93 -20.13
CA LYS A 149 -2.94 4.28 -18.88
C LYS A 149 -1.93 4.55 -17.75
N ALA A 150 -2.41 5.23 -16.71
CA ALA A 150 -1.62 5.54 -15.52
C ALA A 150 -2.31 5.03 -14.25
N VAL A 151 -1.58 4.25 -13.46
CA VAL A 151 -1.98 3.83 -12.10
C VAL A 151 -1.15 4.62 -11.10
N LYS A 152 -1.81 5.34 -10.20
CA LYS A 152 -1.16 6.10 -9.14
C LYS A 152 -1.30 5.39 -7.81
N VAL A 153 -0.17 5.06 -7.21
CA VAL A 153 -0.08 4.48 -5.86
C VAL A 153 0.23 5.60 -4.89
N ILE A 154 -0.62 5.78 -3.89
CA ILE A 154 -0.50 6.75 -2.81
C ILE A 154 -0.45 5.96 -1.50
N LEU A 155 0.63 6.09 -0.75
CA LEU A 155 0.79 5.46 0.56
C LEU A 155 0.63 6.52 1.64
N LEU A 156 -0.26 6.27 2.58
CA LEU A 156 -0.56 7.18 3.69
C LEU A 156 0.22 6.78 4.93
N ASP A 157 0.69 7.77 5.66
CA ASP A 157 1.17 7.58 7.02
C ASP A 157 0.01 7.78 8.00
N GLY A 158 -0.41 6.71 8.63
CA GLY A 158 -1.48 6.71 9.63
C GLY A 158 -0.97 6.81 11.07
N ARG A 159 0.34 7.11 11.31
CA ARG A 159 0.97 7.06 12.65
C ARG A 159 1.57 8.37 13.12
N TYR A 160 2.41 9.02 12.32
CA TYR A 160 3.23 10.15 12.73
C TYR A 160 2.44 11.33 13.33
N HIS A 161 1.27 11.61 12.76
CA HIS A 161 0.37 12.69 13.17
C HIS A 161 -0.97 12.19 13.72
N ARG A 162 -1.15 10.88 13.86
CA ARG A 162 -2.40 10.33 14.37
C ARG A 162 -2.60 10.71 15.84
N ASP A 163 -3.70 11.38 16.11
CA ASP A 163 -4.12 11.75 17.45
C ASP A 163 -4.37 10.52 18.34
N THR A 164 -4.44 10.72 19.64
CA THR A 164 -4.61 9.65 20.63
C THR A 164 -5.90 8.87 20.38
N LEU A 165 -5.77 7.53 20.37
CA LEU A 165 -6.90 6.63 20.47
C LEU A 165 -7.57 6.77 21.84
N LEU A 166 -8.87 6.99 21.82
CA LEU A 166 -9.65 7.05 23.07
C LEU A 166 -10.15 5.66 23.45
N LYS A 167 -10.17 5.36 24.74
CA LYS A 167 -10.70 4.12 25.29
C LYS A 167 -11.74 4.44 26.34
N ASP A 168 -12.78 3.60 26.46
CA ASP A 168 -13.75 3.66 27.54
C ASP A 168 -13.23 2.98 28.82
N GLY A 169 -14.07 2.88 29.86
CA GLY A 169 -13.73 2.23 31.12
C GLY A 169 -13.39 0.75 30.97
N ASP A 170 -13.91 0.07 29.95
CA ASP A 170 -13.61 -1.32 29.60
C ASP A 170 -12.38 -1.47 28.69
N LYS A 171 -11.64 -0.38 28.46
CA LYS A 171 -10.49 -0.29 27.55
C LYS A 171 -10.80 -0.57 26.08
N LYS A 172 -12.06 -0.47 25.67
CA LYS A 172 -12.48 -0.57 24.26
C LYS A 172 -12.25 0.75 23.54
N TYR A 173 -11.83 0.69 22.28
CA TYR A 173 -11.67 1.89 21.47
C TYR A 173 -13.02 2.54 21.19
N ILE A 174 -13.12 3.81 21.54
CA ILE A 174 -14.24 4.69 21.23
C ILE A 174 -13.84 5.75 20.19
N GLN A 175 -14.82 6.44 19.63
CA GLN A 175 -14.55 7.45 18.62
C GLN A 175 -13.90 8.71 19.21
N ASN A 176 -12.80 9.14 18.62
CA ASN A 176 -12.22 10.46 18.81
C ASN A 176 -12.77 11.38 17.71
N THR A 177 -13.89 12.06 18.00
CA THR A 177 -14.64 12.85 17.01
C THR A 177 -13.92 14.12 16.56
N SER A 178 -12.97 14.64 17.33
CA SER A 178 -12.15 15.81 17.02
C SER A 178 -10.73 15.47 16.55
N GLY A 179 -10.33 14.21 16.67
CA GLY A 179 -8.98 13.77 16.30
C GLY A 179 -8.78 13.63 14.80
N ASP A 180 -7.53 13.71 14.40
CA ASP A 180 -7.06 13.54 13.02
C ASP A 180 -6.08 12.37 12.90
N ILE A 181 -5.88 11.87 11.68
CA ILE A 181 -4.95 10.78 11.38
C ILE A 181 -3.71 11.31 10.65
N LEU A 182 -3.91 12.14 9.63
CA LEU A 182 -2.84 12.48 8.68
C LEU A 182 -2.08 13.78 9.02
N GLY A 183 -2.68 14.66 9.82
CA GLY A 183 -2.16 16.01 10.04
C GLY A 183 -2.28 16.92 8.80
N ASN A 184 -2.19 18.23 9.03
CA ASN A 184 -2.51 19.23 8.00
C ASN A 184 -1.60 19.18 6.77
N VAL A 185 -0.32 18.83 6.94
CA VAL A 185 0.64 18.82 5.83
C VAL A 185 0.33 17.67 4.89
N GLN A 186 0.14 16.47 5.43
CA GLN A 186 -0.20 15.29 4.62
C GLN A 186 -1.57 15.44 3.95
N TRP A 187 -2.57 16.05 4.61
CA TRP A 187 -3.86 16.34 3.98
C TRP A 187 -3.75 17.27 2.77
N LYS A 188 -2.92 18.32 2.86
CA LYS A 188 -2.67 19.23 1.73
C LYS A 188 -1.97 18.51 0.59
N TRP A 189 -0.99 17.70 0.92
CA TRP A 189 -0.25 16.87 -0.05
C TRP A 189 -1.20 15.85 -0.71
N LEU A 190 -1.98 15.09 0.05
CA LEU A 190 -2.93 14.11 -0.49
C LEU A 190 -3.92 14.76 -1.46
N LYS A 191 -4.45 15.94 -1.12
CA LYS A 191 -5.31 16.71 -2.02
C LYS A 191 -4.63 17.06 -3.34
N LYS A 192 -3.34 17.40 -3.33
CA LYS A 192 -2.55 17.68 -4.53
C LYS A 192 -2.36 16.40 -5.36
N GLU A 193 -2.03 15.29 -4.70
CA GLU A 193 -1.81 14.01 -5.36
C GLU A 193 -3.08 13.46 -6.03
N LEU A 194 -4.23 13.58 -5.38
CA LEU A 194 -5.53 13.16 -5.92
C LEU A 194 -6.05 14.05 -7.06
N LYS A 195 -5.55 15.29 -7.19
CA LYS A 195 -5.87 16.18 -8.31
C LYS A 195 -5.06 15.88 -9.57
N SER A 196 -3.92 15.21 -9.46
CA SER A 196 -3.14 14.81 -10.62
C SER A 196 -3.86 13.68 -11.36
N LYS A 197 -3.88 13.76 -12.70
CA LYS A 197 -4.62 12.80 -13.51
C LYS A 197 -3.98 11.41 -13.45
N ALA A 198 -4.80 10.40 -13.12
CA ALA A 198 -4.51 8.99 -13.28
C ALA A 198 -5.80 8.25 -13.68
N ASP A 199 -5.66 7.08 -14.29
CA ASP A 199 -6.81 6.25 -14.69
C ASP A 199 -7.32 5.42 -13.51
N ALA A 200 -6.42 5.03 -12.59
CA ALA A 200 -6.77 4.42 -11.32
C ALA A 200 -5.86 4.90 -10.20
N TYR A 201 -6.38 4.89 -8.97
CA TYR A 201 -5.66 5.24 -7.74
C TYR A 201 -5.65 4.04 -6.80
N ILE A 202 -4.47 3.68 -6.31
CA ILE A 202 -4.28 2.71 -5.22
C ILE A 202 -3.88 3.51 -4.01
N ILE A 203 -4.65 3.43 -2.92
CA ILE A 203 -4.41 4.19 -1.70
C ILE A 203 -4.17 3.22 -0.55
N GLY A 204 -2.92 3.13 -0.11
CA GLY A 204 -2.49 2.25 0.99
C GLY A 204 -2.50 2.97 2.34
N SER A 205 -2.96 2.28 3.37
CA SER A 205 -2.97 2.67 4.78
C SER A 205 -2.53 1.49 5.65
N GLY A 206 -1.87 1.72 6.77
CA GLY A 206 -1.58 0.65 7.75
C GLY A 206 -2.87 0.00 8.25
N ILE A 207 -3.83 0.81 8.66
CA ILE A 207 -5.11 0.37 9.26
C ILE A 207 -6.29 0.51 8.30
N GLN A 208 -7.36 -0.25 8.55
CA GLN A 208 -8.58 -0.29 7.74
C GLN A 208 -9.32 1.05 7.71
N ILE A 209 -9.83 1.40 6.52
CA ILE A 209 -10.55 2.65 6.23
C ILE A 209 -12.06 2.44 6.23
N LEU A 210 -12.56 1.39 5.56
CA LEU A 210 -14.00 1.17 5.39
C LEU A 210 -14.63 0.45 6.56
N SER A 211 -13.98 -0.59 7.10
CA SER A 211 -14.50 -1.35 8.24
C SER A 211 -14.71 -0.46 9.47
N SER A 212 -15.81 -0.66 10.20
CA SER A 212 -16.19 0.18 11.34
C SER A 212 -16.65 -0.58 12.58
N GLU A 213 -16.83 -1.90 12.48
CA GLU A 213 -17.53 -2.67 13.52
C GLU A 213 -16.62 -3.46 14.45
N HIS A 214 -15.40 -3.85 13.99
CA HIS A 214 -14.48 -4.58 14.85
C HIS A 214 -13.96 -3.72 16.01
N PRO A 215 -13.50 -4.33 17.14
CA PRO A 215 -13.12 -3.59 18.35
C PRO A 215 -11.72 -2.97 18.31
N TYR A 216 -10.92 -3.25 17.28
CA TYR A 216 -9.53 -2.82 17.17
C TYR A 216 -9.39 -1.45 16.49
N GLU A 217 -8.16 -0.95 16.36
CA GLU A 217 -7.86 0.31 15.70
C GLU A 217 -8.34 0.32 14.24
N LYS A 218 -8.84 1.45 13.77
CA LYS A 218 -9.33 1.68 12.41
C LYS A 218 -9.60 3.16 12.17
N TRP A 219 -9.73 3.57 10.92
CA TRP A 219 -10.10 4.95 10.59
C TRP A 219 -11.45 5.38 11.20
N ALA A 220 -12.37 4.46 11.42
CA ALA A 220 -13.65 4.76 12.06
C ALA A 220 -13.55 5.20 13.52
N ASN A 221 -12.39 5.02 14.18
CA ASN A 221 -12.11 5.65 15.47
C ASN A 221 -11.94 7.18 15.36
N PHE A 222 -11.67 7.70 14.15
CA PHE A 222 -11.55 9.11 13.82
C PHE A 222 -12.55 9.49 12.73
N PRO A 223 -13.86 9.59 13.06
CA PRO A 223 -14.92 9.70 12.07
C PRO A 223 -14.81 10.95 11.21
N ALA A 224 -14.31 12.06 11.76
CA ALA A 224 -14.07 13.30 11.00
C ALA A 224 -12.97 13.13 9.93
N ALA A 225 -11.86 12.47 10.29
CA ALA A 225 -10.76 12.18 9.36
C ALA A 225 -11.20 11.20 8.26
N ARG A 226 -11.92 10.12 8.64
CA ARG A 226 -12.48 9.15 7.68
C ARG A 226 -13.42 9.83 6.70
N LYS A 227 -14.35 10.64 7.19
CA LYS A 227 -15.26 11.41 6.34
C LYS A 227 -14.51 12.35 5.41
N ARG A 228 -13.48 13.05 5.93
CA ARG A 228 -12.63 13.95 5.13
C ARG A 228 -11.95 13.25 3.97
N LEU A 229 -11.45 12.01 4.18
CA LEU A 229 -10.85 11.21 3.11
C LEU A 229 -11.88 10.87 2.03
N LEU A 230 -13.05 10.36 2.40
CA LEU A 230 -14.11 10.01 1.46
C LEU A 230 -14.60 11.24 0.68
N ASP A 231 -14.86 12.35 1.37
CA ASP A 231 -15.22 13.62 0.74
C ASP A 231 -14.13 14.12 -0.23
N LEU A 232 -12.86 13.90 0.09
CA LEU A 232 -11.75 14.32 -0.74
C LEU A 232 -11.69 13.52 -2.04
N LEU A 233 -11.92 12.20 -2.00
CA LEU A 233 -12.03 11.35 -3.19
C LEU A 233 -13.13 11.86 -4.13
N VAL A 234 -14.29 12.16 -3.57
CA VAL A 234 -15.42 12.72 -4.33
C VAL A 234 -15.07 14.10 -4.92
N LYS A 235 -14.56 15.03 -4.10
CA LYS A 235 -14.23 16.40 -4.52
C LYS A 235 -13.13 16.46 -5.59
N THR A 236 -12.21 15.54 -5.57
CA THR A 236 -11.13 15.46 -6.57
C THR A 236 -11.54 14.68 -7.83
N LYS A 237 -12.75 14.10 -7.82
CA LYS A 237 -13.33 13.36 -8.95
C LYS A 237 -12.38 12.23 -9.41
N VAL A 238 -11.86 11.47 -8.46
CA VAL A 238 -11.01 10.30 -8.77
C VAL A 238 -11.79 9.37 -9.72
N LYS A 239 -11.15 8.95 -10.81
CA LYS A 239 -11.79 8.14 -11.84
C LYS A 239 -12.12 6.73 -11.32
N GLY A 240 -11.23 6.15 -10.53
CA GLY A 240 -11.40 4.89 -9.81
C GLY A 240 -10.38 4.78 -8.70
N ALA A 241 -10.78 4.22 -7.56
CA ALA A 241 -9.89 4.04 -6.41
C ALA A 241 -10.07 2.67 -5.78
N ILE A 242 -8.95 2.07 -5.34
CA ILE A 242 -8.89 0.87 -4.52
C ILE A 242 -8.07 1.22 -3.30
N LEU A 243 -8.60 0.94 -2.12
CA LEU A 243 -7.92 1.07 -0.85
C LEU A 243 -7.21 -0.24 -0.50
N LEU A 244 -6.02 -0.14 0.07
CA LEU A 244 -5.29 -1.28 0.62
C LEU A 244 -5.02 -1.03 2.09
N SER A 245 -5.14 -2.07 2.93
CA SER A 245 -4.89 -1.96 4.37
C SER A 245 -4.23 -3.20 4.97
N GLY A 246 -3.66 -3.04 6.16
CA GLY A 246 -2.95 -4.04 6.95
C GLY A 246 -3.56 -4.27 8.34
N ASP A 247 -2.71 -4.42 9.37
CA ASP A 247 -2.96 -4.48 10.82
C ASP A 247 -3.71 -5.72 11.34
N ARG A 248 -4.79 -6.12 10.70
CA ARG A 248 -5.86 -6.94 11.29
C ARG A 248 -5.56 -8.44 11.43
N HIS A 249 -4.43 -8.93 10.93
CA HIS A 249 -4.07 -10.36 10.86
C HIS A 249 -5.12 -11.21 10.13
N ILE A 250 -5.86 -10.59 9.21
CA ILE A 250 -6.85 -11.23 8.33
C ILE A 250 -6.70 -10.72 6.90
N GLY A 251 -7.33 -11.45 5.97
CA GLY A 251 -7.58 -10.97 4.62
C GLY A 251 -9.08 -10.80 4.40
N GLU A 252 -9.48 -9.66 3.83
CA GLU A 252 -10.87 -9.44 3.44
C GLU A 252 -11.00 -8.39 2.34
N PHE A 253 -12.11 -8.49 1.61
CA PHE A 253 -12.56 -7.44 0.71
C PHE A 253 -13.73 -6.70 1.34
N SER A 254 -13.69 -5.39 1.25
CA SER A 254 -14.81 -4.51 1.59
C SER A 254 -15.22 -3.71 0.36
N LYS A 255 -16.51 -3.48 0.19
CA LYS A 255 -17.07 -2.69 -0.91
C LYS A 255 -18.11 -1.72 -0.37
N MET A 256 -17.96 -0.44 -0.72
CA MET A 256 -18.87 0.61 -0.29
C MET A 256 -19.23 1.53 -1.46
N ASP A 257 -20.54 1.75 -1.66
CA ASP A 257 -21.01 2.78 -2.56
C ASP A 257 -20.89 4.16 -1.89
N VAL A 258 -20.09 5.03 -2.49
CA VAL A 258 -19.87 6.40 -2.02
C VAL A 258 -20.58 7.35 -2.96
N LYS A 259 -21.60 8.06 -2.47
CA LYS A 259 -22.35 9.04 -3.28
C LYS A 259 -21.39 10.09 -3.88
N GLY A 260 -21.33 10.14 -5.20
CA GLY A 260 -20.48 11.06 -5.95
C GLY A 260 -19.22 10.42 -6.54
N LEU A 261 -18.89 9.17 -6.22
CA LEU A 261 -17.93 8.37 -6.97
C LEU A 261 -18.65 7.62 -8.11
N LYS A 262 -17.94 7.44 -9.24
CA LYS A 262 -18.46 6.72 -10.40
C LYS A 262 -18.50 5.21 -10.16
N PHE A 263 -17.51 4.68 -9.42
CA PHE A 263 -17.36 3.28 -9.12
C PHE A 263 -17.42 3.04 -7.61
N PRO A 264 -17.91 1.89 -7.16
CA PRO A 264 -17.79 1.49 -5.76
C PRO A 264 -16.35 1.58 -5.27
N LEU A 265 -16.17 1.99 -4.03
CA LEU A 265 -14.87 2.00 -3.38
C LEU A 265 -14.61 0.63 -2.77
N TYR A 266 -13.56 -0.03 -3.25
CA TYR A 266 -13.10 -1.29 -2.68
C TYR A 266 -11.97 -1.03 -1.70
N GLU A 267 -11.93 -1.81 -0.63
CA GLU A 267 -10.76 -1.94 0.25
C GLU A 267 -10.36 -3.41 0.32
N VAL A 268 -9.07 -3.67 0.17
CA VAL A 268 -8.50 -5.00 0.31
C VAL A 268 -7.53 -4.99 1.48
N THR A 269 -7.91 -5.68 2.55
CA THR A 269 -7.03 -5.91 3.70
C THR A 269 -6.20 -7.16 3.44
N SER A 270 -4.87 -7.04 3.57
CA SER A 270 -3.94 -8.16 3.46
C SER A 270 -2.89 -8.07 4.57
N SER A 271 -3.18 -8.73 5.68
CA SER A 271 -2.38 -8.66 6.90
C SER A 271 -2.08 -10.03 7.52
N GLY A 272 -1.55 -10.93 6.69
CA GLY A 272 -1.32 -12.31 7.10
C GLY A 272 -0.05 -12.94 6.54
N LEU A 273 1.05 -12.19 6.37
CA LEU A 273 2.27 -12.73 5.74
C LEU A 273 2.93 -13.86 6.53
N THR A 274 3.12 -13.68 7.82
CA THR A 274 3.77 -14.69 8.67
C THR A 274 2.86 -15.33 9.69
N HIS A 275 1.79 -14.64 10.07
CA HIS A 275 0.79 -15.09 11.03
C HIS A 275 -0.55 -14.45 10.72
N SER A 276 -1.62 -15.09 11.14
CA SER A 276 -2.99 -14.62 10.96
C SER A 276 -3.84 -14.98 12.17
N ALA A 277 -4.99 -14.32 12.31
CA ALA A 277 -5.94 -14.54 13.41
C ALA A 277 -6.80 -15.79 13.13
N THR A 278 -6.20 -16.96 13.22
CA THR A 278 -6.83 -18.25 12.85
C THR A 278 -8.14 -18.55 13.57
N ASN A 279 -8.33 -18.00 14.78
CA ASN A 279 -9.56 -18.15 15.57
C ASN A 279 -10.62 -17.09 15.26
N ASN A 280 -10.33 -16.13 14.39
CA ASN A 280 -11.27 -15.08 14.01
C ASN A 280 -12.16 -15.58 12.86
N THR A 281 -13.34 -16.06 13.18
CA THR A 281 -14.27 -16.62 12.18
C THR A 281 -15.50 -15.75 11.96
N ASN A 282 -15.77 -14.77 12.83
CA ASN A 282 -17.05 -14.05 12.87
C ASN A 282 -16.90 -12.53 13.06
N GLU A 283 -15.75 -11.94 12.70
CA GLU A 283 -15.59 -10.50 12.79
C GLU A 283 -16.59 -9.77 11.89
N LYS A 284 -17.35 -8.86 12.48
CA LYS A 284 -18.37 -8.11 11.76
C LYS A 284 -17.74 -7.04 10.86
N ASN A 285 -18.21 -6.99 9.62
CA ASN A 285 -17.92 -5.92 8.69
C ASN A 285 -19.08 -5.84 7.65
N GLN A 286 -19.92 -4.82 7.79
CA GLN A 286 -21.09 -4.62 6.92
C GLN A 286 -20.73 -4.42 5.44
N TYR A 287 -19.49 -4.07 5.14
CA TYR A 287 -18.98 -3.85 3.79
C TYR A 287 -18.31 -5.08 3.19
N ARG A 288 -18.16 -6.18 3.95
CA ARG A 288 -17.44 -7.35 3.47
C ARG A 288 -18.13 -7.99 2.26
N VAL A 289 -17.33 -8.28 1.23
CA VAL A 289 -17.70 -9.11 0.10
C VAL A 289 -16.78 -10.34 0.06
N GLY A 290 -17.37 -11.52 -0.15
CA GLY A 290 -16.62 -12.77 -0.10
C GLY A 290 -16.25 -13.21 1.34
N PRO A 291 -15.30 -14.15 1.47
CA PRO A 291 -14.92 -14.75 2.74
C PRO A 291 -14.02 -13.86 3.59
N LEU A 292 -14.05 -14.08 4.90
CA LEU A 292 -12.99 -13.68 5.82
C LEU A 292 -11.84 -14.70 5.72
N VAL A 293 -10.64 -14.24 5.35
CA VAL A 293 -9.45 -15.08 5.23
C VAL A 293 -8.63 -14.99 6.52
N ASN A 294 -8.48 -16.10 7.21
CA ASN A 294 -7.74 -16.22 8.46
C ASN A 294 -6.54 -17.17 8.39
N GLN A 295 -6.06 -17.47 7.17
CA GLN A 295 -4.81 -18.17 6.88
C GLN A 295 -3.76 -17.19 6.40
N LYS A 296 -2.50 -17.64 6.27
CA LYS A 296 -1.42 -16.84 5.68
C LYS A 296 -1.75 -16.48 4.23
N HIS A 297 -1.57 -15.20 3.90
CA HIS A 297 -1.94 -14.68 2.58
C HIS A 297 -1.18 -13.42 2.22
N TYR A 298 -1.29 -13.05 0.95
CA TYR A 298 -0.89 -11.78 0.38
C TYR A 298 -1.94 -11.32 -0.64
N GLY A 299 -1.92 -10.04 -0.95
CA GLY A 299 -2.79 -9.46 -1.96
C GLY A 299 -2.08 -9.31 -3.31
N LEU A 300 -2.84 -9.41 -4.41
CA LEU A 300 -2.34 -9.24 -5.77
C LEU A 300 -3.31 -8.40 -6.60
N LEU A 301 -2.79 -7.40 -7.32
CA LEU A 301 -3.52 -6.59 -8.28
C LEU A 301 -2.89 -6.78 -9.66
N ASN A 302 -3.61 -7.39 -10.59
CA ASN A 302 -3.17 -7.55 -11.97
C ASN A 302 -3.90 -6.54 -12.86
N PHE A 303 -3.22 -5.46 -13.21
CA PHE A 303 -3.72 -4.46 -14.14
C PHE A 303 -3.50 -4.89 -15.58
N SER A 304 -4.50 -4.67 -16.44
CA SER A 304 -4.37 -4.83 -17.89
C SER A 304 -5.04 -3.66 -18.60
N ASN A 305 -4.35 -3.14 -19.61
CA ASN A 305 -4.86 -2.10 -20.50
C ASN A 305 -5.33 -2.73 -21.81
N ASN A 306 -6.63 -2.66 -22.07
CA ASN A 306 -7.27 -3.17 -23.26
C ASN A 306 -7.67 -2.01 -24.23
N GLY A 307 -6.81 -0.98 -24.33
CA GLY A 307 -7.05 0.21 -25.14
C GLY A 307 -7.86 1.26 -24.37
N ASP A 308 -9.19 1.25 -24.49
CA ASP A 308 -10.02 2.27 -23.85
C ASP A 308 -10.19 2.06 -22.33
N ASN A 309 -10.12 0.82 -21.88
CA ASN A 309 -10.38 0.44 -20.50
C ASN A 309 -9.11 -0.02 -19.78
N LEU A 310 -9.02 0.33 -18.51
CA LEU A 310 -8.08 -0.23 -17.56
C LEU A 310 -8.82 -1.22 -16.65
N SER A 311 -8.50 -2.50 -16.77
CA SER A 311 -9.06 -3.54 -15.91
C SER A 311 -8.07 -3.91 -14.82
N VAL A 312 -8.58 -4.31 -13.67
CA VAL A 312 -7.79 -4.87 -12.57
C VAL A 312 -8.46 -6.11 -12.00
N LYS A 313 -7.71 -7.18 -11.95
CA LYS A 313 -8.06 -8.39 -11.22
C LYS A 313 -7.39 -8.36 -9.87
N ILE A 314 -8.19 -8.41 -8.81
CA ILE A 314 -7.78 -8.29 -7.42
C ILE A 314 -7.92 -9.66 -6.76
N GLN A 315 -6.89 -10.15 -6.08
CA GLN A 315 -6.90 -11.46 -5.45
C GLN A 315 -6.29 -11.43 -4.04
N LEU A 316 -6.84 -12.24 -3.14
CA LEU A 316 -6.14 -12.70 -1.95
C LEU A 316 -5.67 -14.13 -2.21
N LYS A 317 -4.36 -14.34 -2.10
CA LYS A 317 -3.69 -15.62 -2.41
C LYS A 317 -2.96 -16.14 -1.17
N GLY A 318 -2.94 -17.44 -1.02
CA GLY A 318 -2.27 -18.13 0.08
C GLY A 318 -1.05 -18.91 -0.37
N SER A 319 -0.70 -19.91 0.44
CA SER A 319 0.35 -20.88 0.12
C SER A 319 -0.04 -21.72 -1.09
N GLU A 320 0.97 -22.24 -1.79
CA GLU A 320 0.82 -23.05 -2.99
C GLU A 320 0.11 -22.28 -4.12
N THR A 321 -0.99 -22.71 -4.62
CA THR A 321 -1.78 -22.05 -5.68
C THR A 321 -3.12 -21.54 -5.17
N GLN A 322 -3.30 -21.48 -3.86
CA GLN A 322 -4.59 -21.14 -3.25
C GLN A 322 -4.99 -19.70 -3.52
N ILE A 323 -6.20 -19.53 -4.05
CA ILE A 323 -6.87 -18.24 -4.20
C ILE A 323 -8.09 -18.26 -3.28
N TYR A 324 -8.09 -17.35 -2.29
CA TYR A 324 -9.19 -17.27 -1.33
C TYR A 324 -10.37 -16.48 -1.86
N HIS A 325 -10.09 -15.39 -2.61
CA HIS A 325 -11.11 -14.56 -3.22
C HIS A 325 -10.58 -13.80 -4.43
N THR A 326 -11.47 -13.48 -5.36
CA THR A 326 -11.16 -12.69 -6.57
C THR A 326 -12.28 -11.70 -6.84
N GLU A 327 -11.92 -10.44 -7.15
CA GLU A 327 -12.80 -9.41 -7.71
C GLU A 327 -12.18 -8.87 -9.00
N GLU A 328 -13.02 -8.40 -9.93
CA GLU A 328 -12.57 -7.73 -11.15
C GLU A 328 -13.28 -6.40 -11.31
N ILE A 329 -12.52 -5.36 -11.62
CA ILE A 329 -13.02 -4.00 -11.81
C ILE A 329 -12.48 -3.47 -13.15
N THR A 330 -13.35 -2.79 -13.89
CA THR A 330 -12.97 -2.07 -15.12
C THR A 330 -13.30 -0.59 -14.95
N PHE A 331 -12.30 0.29 -15.17
CA PHE A 331 -12.39 1.75 -15.04
C PHE A 331 -12.53 2.47 -16.38
#